data_33676ee99d95821ed2e2d0332e0fbcac
#
_entry.id   33676ee99d95821ed2e2d0332e0fbcac
#
_cell.length_a   1.000
_cell.length_b   1.000
_cell.length_c   1.000
_cell.angle_alpha   90.00
_cell.angle_beta   90.00
_cell.angle_gamma   90.00
#
_symmetry.space_group_name_H-M   'P 1'
#
loop_
_entity.id
_entity.type
_entity.pdbx_description
1 polymer ?
#
loop_
_entity_poly.entity_id
_entity_poly.type
_entity_poly.pdbx_seq_one_letter_code
_entity_poly.pdbx_strand_id
1 'polypeptide(L)'
;GFEFIHVMAGGPDLNILTCDFDSEDLPLPLNFTRNARQSGSLLHSMSDPLYKALSVEYLTQNEHKCGVPTSAYDDSSSKISTFFDIKATNVDRNGKPFVSLVEGKLYPVYGMQAHPEKSNFEWVTSEKYPIPHTIHAMEMSQYFANFFVNECRRNSQTLKNETSALMYNYNPTY
;
A
#
# COMPACT_ATOMS: atom_id res chain seq x y z
N GLY A 1 0.73 6.35 -6.10
CA GLY A 1 1.73 5.26 -6.25
C GLY A 1 1.10 3.91 -6.46
N PHE A 2 0.14 3.51 -5.64
CA PHE A 2 -0.53 2.21 -5.75
C PHE A 2 -1.23 2.01 -7.11
N GLU A 3 -2.01 2.99 -7.54
CA GLU A 3 -2.68 2.96 -8.84
C GLU A 3 -1.66 2.95 -9.98
N PHE A 4 -0.58 3.73 -9.82
CA PHE A 4 0.47 3.82 -10.84
C PHE A 4 1.16 2.48 -11.12
N ILE A 5 1.51 1.71 -10.09
CA ILE A 5 2.13 0.38 -10.29
C ILE A 5 1.18 -0.60 -10.99
N HIS A 6 -0.13 -0.49 -10.75
CA HIS A 6 -1.12 -1.32 -11.44
C HIS A 6 -1.26 -0.94 -12.92
N VAL A 7 -1.30 0.35 -13.23
CA VAL A 7 -1.31 0.84 -14.61
C VAL A 7 -0.05 0.42 -15.36
N MET A 8 1.12 0.51 -14.71
CA MET A 8 2.39 0.07 -15.29
C MET A 8 2.41 -1.44 -15.57
N ALA A 9 1.90 -2.26 -14.65
CA ALA A 9 1.83 -3.71 -14.82
C ALA A 9 0.79 -4.14 -15.85
N GLY A 10 -0.37 -3.48 -15.87
CA GLY A 10 -1.47 -3.80 -16.78
C GLY A 10 -1.25 -3.36 -18.22
N GLY A 11 -0.41 -2.34 -18.43
CA GLY A 11 -0.19 -1.74 -19.75
C GLY A 11 -1.22 -0.66 -20.09
N PRO A 12 -1.32 -0.27 -21.37
CA PRO A 12 -2.11 0.89 -21.81
C PRO A 12 -3.64 0.73 -21.69
N ASP A 13 -4.15 -0.47 -21.41
CA ASP A 13 -5.57 -0.70 -21.20
C ASP A 13 -5.99 -0.22 -19.80
N LEU A 14 -6.40 1.04 -19.74
CA LEU A 14 -6.61 1.83 -18.53
C LEU A 14 -7.87 1.47 -17.72
N ASN A 15 -8.61 0.42 -18.08
CA ASN A 15 -9.83 -0.01 -17.34
C ASN A 15 -9.55 -0.73 -16.01
N ILE A 16 -8.30 -0.67 -15.51
CA ILE A 16 -7.90 -1.27 -14.23
C ILE A 16 -8.38 -0.44 -13.05
N LEU A 17 -8.49 0.87 -13.24
CA LEU A 17 -8.87 1.81 -12.18
C LEU A 17 -10.33 2.22 -12.27
N THR A 18 -10.92 2.42 -11.11
CA THR A 18 -12.24 3.00 -10.93
C THR A 18 -12.15 4.20 -10.00
N CYS A 19 -12.80 5.33 -10.32
CA CYS A 19 -12.70 6.57 -9.56
C CYS A 19 -14.04 6.99 -8.93
N ASP A 20 -14.75 6.05 -8.34
CA ASP A 20 -16.04 6.23 -7.67
C ASP A 20 -16.09 5.55 -6.30
N PHE A 21 -14.92 5.37 -5.65
CA PHE A 21 -14.86 4.89 -4.27
C PHE A 21 -15.12 6.04 -3.29
N ASP A 22 -15.84 5.73 -2.22
CA ASP A 22 -16.02 6.59 -1.04
C ASP A 22 -15.05 6.14 0.06
N SER A 23 -13.77 6.44 -0.13
CA SER A 23 -12.68 6.01 0.78
C SER A 23 -11.76 7.16 1.20
N GLU A 24 -12.19 8.43 1.05
CA GLU A 24 -11.47 9.57 1.63
C GLU A 24 -11.72 9.62 3.14
N ASP A 25 -10.72 10.00 3.93
CA ASP A 25 -10.80 10.08 5.41
C ASP A 25 -11.37 8.79 6.04
N LEU A 26 -10.91 7.61 5.59
CA LEU A 26 -11.47 6.34 6.00
C LEU A 26 -10.39 5.39 6.54
N PRO A 27 -10.17 5.34 7.87
CA PRO A 27 -9.34 4.30 8.45
C PRO A 27 -10.08 2.95 8.41
N LEU A 28 -9.36 1.89 8.01
CA LEU A 28 -9.91 0.53 7.88
C LEU A 28 -8.98 -0.52 8.48
N PRO A 29 -9.49 -1.67 8.93
CA PRO A 29 -8.70 -2.87 9.12
C PRO A 29 -8.37 -3.48 7.74
N LEU A 30 -7.43 -4.41 7.65
CA LEU A 30 -7.10 -5.14 6.43
C LEU A 30 -7.80 -6.50 6.39
N ASN A 31 -8.54 -6.77 5.32
CA ASN A 31 -9.08 -8.10 5.02
C ASN A 31 -8.00 -8.92 4.32
N PHE A 32 -7.19 -9.65 5.10
CA PHE A 32 -6.10 -10.44 4.57
C PHE A 32 -6.57 -11.62 3.74
N THR A 33 -5.89 -11.86 2.61
CA THR A 33 -6.08 -13.08 1.83
C THR A 33 -5.49 -14.30 2.54
N ARG A 34 -5.91 -15.50 2.16
CA ARG A 34 -5.43 -16.76 2.76
C ARG A 34 -3.90 -16.89 2.74
N ASN A 35 -3.23 -16.38 1.71
CA ASN A 35 -1.79 -16.48 1.50
C ASN A 35 -1.05 -15.17 1.84
N ALA A 36 -1.70 -14.23 2.55
CA ALA A 36 -1.11 -12.93 2.82
C ALA A 36 0.23 -13.01 3.54
N ARG A 37 0.36 -13.96 4.48
CA ARG A 37 1.54 -14.13 5.36
C ARG A 37 2.37 -15.37 5.01
N GLN A 38 2.40 -15.79 3.75
CA GLN A 38 3.25 -16.91 3.32
C GLN A 38 4.74 -16.61 3.51
N SER A 39 5.57 -17.65 3.56
CA SER A 39 7.01 -17.51 3.70
C SER A 39 7.59 -16.61 2.60
N GLY A 40 8.42 -15.66 2.99
CA GLY A 40 9.06 -14.70 2.08
C GLY A 40 8.19 -13.51 1.67
N SER A 41 6.90 -13.46 2.06
CA SER A 41 6.04 -12.31 1.76
C SER A 41 6.37 -11.08 2.61
N LEU A 42 5.90 -9.92 2.14
CA LEU A 42 6.08 -8.65 2.87
C LEU A 42 5.50 -8.69 4.31
N LEU A 43 4.53 -9.57 4.60
CA LEU A 43 3.93 -9.72 5.93
C LEU A 43 4.52 -10.86 6.76
N HIS A 44 5.47 -11.63 6.19
CA HIS A 44 6.01 -12.84 6.83
C HIS A 44 6.63 -12.58 8.21
N SER A 45 7.42 -11.52 8.32
CA SER A 45 8.15 -11.17 9.55
C SER A 45 7.36 -10.27 10.52
N MET A 46 6.12 -9.93 10.18
CA MET A 46 5.26 -9.13 11.08
C MET A 46 4.94 -9.94 12.34
N SER A 47 4.94 -9.31 13.50
CA SER A 47 4.56 -9.97 14.76
C SER A 47 3.08 -10.40 14.74
N ASP A 48 2.75 -11.48 15.43
CA ASP A 48 1.36 -11.95 15.52
C ASP A 48 0.40 -10.92 16.11
N PRO A 49 0.77 -10.18 17.19
CA PRO A 49 -0.09 -9.13 17.71
C PRO A 49 -0.40 -8.03 16.68
N LEU A 50 0.61 -7.53 15.95
CA LEU A 50 0.42 -6.49 14.95
C LEU A 50 -0.41 -7.00 13.77
N TYR A 51 -0.14 -8.21 13.28
CA TYR A 51 -0.92 -8.83 12.20
C TYR A 51 -2.40 -8.96 12.58
N LYS A 52 -2.66 -9.41 13.82
CA LYS A 52 -4.03 -9.49 14.35
C LYS A 52 -4.66 -8.11 14.50
N ALA A 53 -3.93 -7.13 15.05
CA ALA A 53 -4.41 -5.75 15.17
C ALA A 53 -4.83 -5.18 13.81
N LEU A 54 -3.99 -5.35 12.79
CA LEU A 54 -4.31 -4.93 11.41
C LEU A 54 -5.57 -5.58 10.84
N SER A 55 -5.93 -6.78 11.27
CA SER A 55 -7.12 -7.47 10.79
C SER A 55 -8.42 -7.02 11.47
N VAL A 56 -8.36 -6.30 12.59
CA VAL A 56 -9.55 -5.96 13.39
C VAL A 56 -9.64 -4.49 13.79
N GLU A 57 -8.52 -3.77 13.85
CA GLU A 57 -8.47 -2.37 14.24
C GLU A 57 -8.42 -1.46 13.01
N TYR A 58 -9.00 -0.27 13.12
CA TYR A 58 -9.05 0.74 12.06
C TYR A 58 -7.72 1.50 11.98
N LEU A 59 -6.69 0.87 11.43
CA LEU A 59 -5.31 1.36 11.45
C LEU A 59 -4.84 1.95 10.10
N THR A 60 -5.42 1.50 8.97
CA THR A 60 -4.93 1.90 7.65
C THR A 60 -5.74 3.07 7.11
N GLN A 61 -5.16 4.26 7.14
CA GLN A 61 -5.80 5.48 6.65
C GLN A 61 -5.91 5.47 5.13
N ASN A 62 -7.14 5.43 4.62
CA ASN A 62 -7.43 5.57 3.20
C ASN A 62 -7.79 7.01 2.86
N GLU A 63 -7.33 7.47 1.71
CA GLU A 63 -7.50 8.84 1.22
C GLU A 63 -7.63 8.81 -0.31
N HIS A 64 -8.63 8.09 -0.83
CA HIS A 64 -8.74 7.91 -2.28
C HIS A 64 -10.18 7.81 -2.79
N LYS A 65 -10.40 8.34 -3.98
CA LYS A 65 -11.59 8.11 -4.83
C LYS A 65 -11.31 7.12 -5.94
N CYS A 66 -10.06 7.08 -6.42
CA CYS A 66 -9.64 6.11 -7.42
C CYS A 66 -8.97 4.93 -6.73
N GLY A 67 -9.16 3.74 -7.27
CA GLY A 67 -8.57 2.52 -6.76
C GLY A 67 -8.73 1.36 -7.73
N VAL A 68 -8.23 0.21 -7.36
CA VAL A 68 -8.31 -1.02 -8.14
C VAL A 68 -9.45 -1.87 -7.57
N PRO A 69 -10.57 -2.06 -8.28
CA PRO A 69 -11.63 -2.94 -7.83
C PRO A 69 -11.13 -4.38 -7.79
N THR A 70 -11.62 -5.19 -6.85
CA THR A 70 -11.23 -6.61 -6.77
C THR A 70 -11.55 -7.37 -8.05
N SER A 71 -12.61 -6.99 -8.76
CA SER A 71 -13.01 -7.58 -10.06
C SER A 71 -11.96 -7.42 -11.17
N ALA A 72 -11.04 -6.46 -11.05
CA ALA A 72 -9.92 -6.34 -12.00
C ALA A 72 -8.97 -7.55 -11.98
N TYR A 73 -9.07 -8.40 -10.95
CA TYR A 73 -8.31 -9.63 -10.77
C TYR A 73 -9.09 -10.91 -11.06
N ASP A 74 -10.35 -10.82 -11.50
CA ASP A 74 -11.19 -12.01 -11.80
C ASP A 74 -10.64 -12.84 -12.96
N ASP A 75 -10.01 -12.19 -13.93
CA ASP A 75 -9.23 -12.88 -14.96
C ASP A 75 -7.82 -13.19 -14.44
N SER A 76 -7.57 -14.44 -14.07
CA SER A 76 -6.28 -14.92 -13.59
C SER A 76 -5.15 -14.86 -14.63
N SER A 77 -5.49 -14.73 -15.92
CA SER A 77 -4.53 -14.58 -17.02
C SER A 77 -4.19 -13.12 -17.34
N SER A 78 -4.89 -12.17 -16.74
CA SER A 78 -4.63 -10.76 -16.93
C SER A 78 -3.22 -10.38 -16.49
N LYS A 79 -2.65 -9.32 -17.08
CA LYS A 79 -1.30 -8.88 -16.75
C LYS A 79 -1.13 -8.55 -15.27
N ILE A 80 -2.11 -7.89 -14.65
CA ILE A 80 -2.05 -7.57 -13.22
C ILE A 80 -2.16 -8.82 -12.34
N SER A 81 -3.04 -9.77 -12.68
CA SER A 81 -3.19 -11.03 -11.95
C SER A 81 -1.97 -11.93 -12.07
N THR A 82 -1.23 -11.87 -13.19
CA THR A 82 0.02 -12.61 -13.37
C THR A 82 1.19 -11.92 -12.70
N PHE A 83 1.15 -10.59 -12.53
CA PHE A 83 2.23 -9.80 -11.94
C PHE A 83 2.13 -9.72 -10.41
N PHE A 84 0.94 -9.50 -9.85
CA PHE A 84 0.73 -9.28 -8.43
C PHE A 84 -0.03 -10.43 -7.74
N ASP A 85 0.33 -10.67 -6.48
CA ASP A 85 -0.51 -11.33 -5.48
C ASP A 85 -1.23 -10.29 -4.62
N ILE A 86 -2.54 -10.43 -4.48
CA ILE A 86 -3.31 -9.65 -3.52
C ILE A 86 -3.03 -10.18 -2.11
N LYS A 87 -2.58 -9.32 -1.22
CA LYS A 87 -2.34 -9.65 0.20
C LYS A 87 -3.49 -9.20 1.10
N ALA A 88 -4.16 -8.10 0.74
CA ALA A 88 -5.36 -7.64 1.46
C ALA A 88 -6.31 -6.88 0.54
N THR A 89 -7.58 -6.90 0.93
CA THR A 89 -8.67 -6.12 0.32
C THR A 89 -9.41 -5.33 1.37
N ASN A 90 -10.20 -4.36 0.94
CA ASN A 90 -11.14 -3.63 1.78
C ASN A 90 -12.45 -3.35 1.03
N VAL A 91 -13.37 -2.70 1.71
CA VAL A 91 -14.61 -2.13 1.14
C VAL A 91 -14.69 -0.66 1.52
N ASP A 92 -15.21 0.16 0.62
CA ASP A 92 -15.49 1.56 0.90
C ASP A 92 -16.75 1.74 1.77
N ARG A 93 -17.17 2.97 2.06
CA ARG A 93 -18.39 3.26 2.86
C ARG A 93 -19.67 2.72 2.21
N ASN A 94 -19.68 2.52 0.89
CA ASN A 94 -20.81 1.99 0.14
C ASN A 94 -20.76 0.45 -0.02
N GLY A 95 -19.76 -0.21 0.57
CA GLY A 95 -19.56 -1.66 0.46
C GLY A 95 -18.89 -2.08 -0.84
N LYS A 96 -18.33 -1.17 -1.63
CA LYS A 96 -17.64 -1.47 -2.88
C LYS A 96 -16.23 -2.01 -2.60
N PRO A 97 -15.90 -3.24 -3.07
CA PRO A 97 -14.62 -3.86 -2.74
C PRO A 97 -13.47 -3.29 -3.59
N PHE A 98 -12.32 -3.11 -2.93
CA PHE A 98 -11.08 -2.69 -3.58
C PHE A 98 -9.85 -3.45 -3.05
N VAL A 99 -8.79 -3.46 -3.84
CA VAL A 99 -7.50 -4.06 -3.48
C VAL A 99 -6.71 -3.07 -2.62
N SER A 100 -6.23 -3.52 -1.46
CA SER A 100 -5.57 -2.65 -0.48
C SER A 100 -4.07 -2.88 -0.37
N LEU A 101 -3.60 -4.11 -0.59
CA LEU A 101 -2.21 -4.48 -0.46
C LEU A 101 -1.84 -5.52 -1.50
N VAL A 102 -0.76 -5.29 -2.23
CA VAL A 102 -0.25 -6.21 -3.25
C VAL A 102 1.26 -6.42 -3.12
N GLU A 103 1.71 -7.54 -3.63
CA GLU A 103 3.12 -7.90 -3.75
C GLU A 103 3.37 -8.50 -5.12
N GLY A 104 4.45 -8.10 -5.79
CA GLY A 104 4.88 -8.68 -7.05
C GLY A 104 5.31 -10.14 -6.89
N LYS A 105 4.85 -11.02 -7.79
CA LYS A 105 5.14 -12.46 -7.74
C LYS A 105 6.61 -12.79 -8.01
N LEU A 106 7.23 -12.04 -8.91
CA LEU A 106 8.60 -12.31 -9.39
C LEU A 106 9.57 -11.17 -9.09
N TYR A 107 9.06 -9.98 -8.76
CA TYR A 107 9.86 -8.77 -8.57
C TYR A 107 9.54 -8.12 -7.24
N PRO A 108 10.51 -7.46 -6.59
CA PRO A 108 10.31 -6.77 -5.32
C PRO A 108 9.52 -5.45 -5.52
N VAL A 109 8.27 -5.59 -5.95
CA VAL A 109 7.32 -4.49 -6.13
C VAL A 109 6.20 -4.68 -5.12
N TYR A 110 5.99 -3.65 -4.30
CA TYR A 110 5.00 -3.67 -3.23
C TYR A 110 4.10 -2.46 -3.35
N GLY A 111 2.82 -2.62 -3.08
CA GLY A 111 1.85 -1.53 -3.14
C GLY A 111 0.84 -1.61 -2.01
N MET A 112 0.62 -0.47 -1.36
CA MET A 112 -0.42 -0.25 -0.37
C MET A 112 -1.29 0.92 -0.80
N GLN A 113 -2.62 0.73 -0.82
CA GLN A 113 -3.57 1.78 -1.19
C GLN A 113 -3.70 2.83 -0.08
N ALA A 114 -3.69 2.39 1.18
CA ALA A 114 -3.70 3.29 2.33
C ALA A 114 -2.36 4.02 2.51
N HIS A 115 -2.37 5.07 3.32
CA HIS A 115 -1.24 5.91 3.67
C HIS A 115 -0.63 5.51 5.02
N PRO A 116 0.33 4.57 5.07
CA PRO A 116 0.91 4.13 6.34
C PRO A 116 1.72 5.24 7.03
N GLU A 117 2.25 6.21 6.29
CA GLU A 117 3.06 7.30 6.84
C GLU A 117 2.25 8.28 7.70
N LYS A 118 0.95 8.43 7.44
CA LYS A 118 0.11 9.41 8.13
C LYS A 118 0.09 9.19 9.64
N SER A 119 0.03 7.95 10.10
CA SER A 119 -0.03 7.63 11.53
C SER A 119 1.16 8.15 12.35
N ASN A 120 2.34 8.28 11.75
CA ASN A 120 3.54 8.76 12.44
C ASN A 120 3.83 10.24 12.19
N PHE A 121 3.44 10.78 11.05
CA PHE A 121 3.95 12.08 10.59
C PHE A 121 2.88 13.14 10.35
N GLU A 122 1.60 12.77 10.27
CA GLU A 122 0.52 13.72 10.01
C GLU A 122 -0.41 13.85 11.23
N TRP A 123 -0.27 14.95 11.96
CA TRP A 123 -1.06 15.28 13.13
C TRP A 123 -2.04 16.42 12.81
N VAL A 124 -3.24 16.05 12.41
CA VAL A 124 -4.30 17.01 12.11
C VAL A 124 -5.20 17.14 13.33
N THR A 125 -5.44 18.37 13.78
CA THR A 125 -6.27 18.67 14.95
C THR A 125 -7.77 18.68 14.66
N SER A 126 -8.18 18.35 13.44
CA SER A 126 -9.57 18.36 13.01
C SER A 126 -10.21 16.98 13.20
N GLU A 127 -11.35 16.93 13.88
CA GLU A 127 -12.18 15.72 13.98
C GLU A 127 -12.65 15.17 12.63
N LYS A 128 -12.54 15.99 11.58
CA LYS A 128 -12.88 15.60 10.20
C LYS A 128 -11.91 14.59 9.58
N TYR A 129 -10.67 14.53 10.11
CA TYR A 129 -9.61 13.66 9.55
C TYR A 129 -9.17 12.65 10.62
N PRO A 130 -9.84 11.50 10.74
CA PRO A 130 -9.62 10.54 11.82
C PRO A 130 -8.38 9.67 11.60
N ILE A 131 -7.20 10.29 11.43
CA ILE A 131 -5.94 9.56 11.30
C ILE A 131 -5.66 8.79 12.59
N PRO A 132 -5.49 7.45 12.56
CA PRO A 132 -5.22 6.68 13.76
C PRO A 132 -3.80 6.90 14.27
N HIS A 133 -3.68 7.24 15.57
CA HIS A 133 -2.40 7.45 16.27
C HIS A 133 -2.22 6.48 17.45
N THR A 134 -2.83 5.31 17.37
CA THR A 134 -2.65 4.25 18.38
C THR A 134 -1.24 3.64 18.27
N ILE A 135 -0.82 2.92 19.30
CA ILE A 135 0.47 2.21 19.30
C ILE A 135 0.54 1.28 18.09
N HIS A 136 -0.50 0.51 17.80
CA HIS A 136 -0.51 -0.40 16.66
C HIS A 136 -0.47 0.33 15.30
N ALA A 137 -1.08 1.52 15.19
CA ALA A 137 -0.99 2.33 13.98
C ALA A 137 0.44 2.84 13.72
N MET A 138 1.13 3.28 14.78
CA MET A 138 2.53 3.68 14.70
C MET A 138 3.46 2.50 14.41
N GLU A 139 3.23 1.34 15.04
CA GLU A 139 3.98 0.11 14.76
C GLU A 139 3.79 -0.37 13.31
N MET A 140 2.57 -0.29 12.79
CA MET A 140 2.25 -0.61 11.40
C MET A 140 3.03 0.29 10.43
N SER A 141 2.99 1.61 10.65
CA SER A 141 3.74 2.59 9.86
C SER A 141 5.24 2.27 9.87
N GLN A 142 5.81 2.01 11.05
CA GLN A 142 7.23 1.68 11.19
C GLN A 142 7.58 0.33 10.55
N TYR A 143 6.69 -0.66 10.64
CA TYR A 143 6.88 -1.97 10.02
C TYR A 143 7.05 -1.85 8.51
N PHE A 144 6.12 -1.17 7.82
CA PHE A 144 6.19 -1.00 6.37
C PHE A 144 7.38 -0.16 5.93
N ALA A 145 7.74 0.89 6.69
CA ALA A 145 8.94 1.68 6.42
C ALA A 145 10.22 0.84 6.56
N ASN A 146 10.36 0.07 7.64
CA ASN A 146 11.52 -0.79 7.86
C ASN A 146 11.61 -1.91 6.82
N PHE A 147 10.48 -2.52 6.46
CA PHE A 147 10.43 -3.53 5.41
C PHE A 147 10.96 -2.95 4.09
N PHE A 148 10.42 -1.81 3.65
CA PHE A 148 10.83 -1.16 2.40
C PHE A 148 12.31 -0.80 2.39
N VAL A 149 12.83 -0.18 3.45
CA VAL A 149 14.25 0.16 3.56
C VAL A 149 15.13 -1.09 3.53
N ASN A 150 14.72 -2.19 4.18
CA ASN A 150 15.47 -3.44 4.17
C ASN A 150 15.49 -4.08 2.77
N GLU A 151 14.38 -4.02 2.02
CA GLU A 151 14.36 -4.46 0.61
C GLU A 151 15.28 -3.60 -0.26
N CYS A 152 15.27 -2.27 -0.08
CA CYS A 152 16.19 -1.37 -0.77
C CYS A 152 17.67 -1.70 -0.49
N ARG A 153 18.01 -2.08 0.76
CA ARG A 153 19.38 -2.45 1.15
C ARG A 153 19.90 -3.73 0.49
N ARG A 154 19.03 -4.55 -0.08
CA ARG A 154 19.42 -5.73 -0.88
C ARG A 154 19.97 -5.35 -2.26
N ASN A 155 19.73 -4.13 -2.71
CA ASN A 155 20.26 -3.59 -3.94
C ASN A 155 21.71 -3.14 -3.73
N SER A 156 22.65 -3.75 -4.45
CA SER A 156 24.07 -3.39 -4.42
C SER A 156 24.47 -2.36 -5.49
N GLN A 157 23.53 -1.88 -6.27
CA GLN A 157 23.81 -0.85 -7.29
C GLN A 157 24.15 0.47 -6.63
N THR A 158 25.17 1.15 -7.12
CA THR A 158 25.59 2.47 -6.67
C THR A 158 25.39 3.51 -7.76
N LEU A 159 25.00 4.70 -7.37
CA LEU A 159 24.91 5.83 -8.29
C LEU A 159 26.31 6.33 -8.64
N LYS A 160 26.59 6.57 -9.92
CA LYS A 160 27.86 7.15 -10.38
C LYS A 160 28.09 8.55 -9.82
N ASN A 161 27.02 9.29 -9.58
CA ASN A 161 27.06 10.63 -8.98
C ASN A 161 25.85 10.77 -8.05
N GLU A 162 26.07 10.49 -6.77
CA GLU A 162 25.04 10.59 -5.73
C GLU A 162 24.52 12.02 -5.58
N THR A 163 25.42 13.02 -5.67
CA THR A 163 25.07 14.43 -5.50
C THR A 163 24.02 14.87 -6.54
N SER A 164 24.14 14.42 -7.79
CA SER A 164 23.19 14.79 -8.84
C SER A 164 21.87 14.04 -8.76
N ALA A 165 21.81 12.93 -8.02
CA ALA A 165 20.62 12.11 -7.91
C ALA A 165 19.78 12.40 -6.65
N LEU A 166 20.37 13.03 -5.64
CA LEU A 166 19.67 13.34 -4.40
C LEU A 166 18.75 14.55 -4.57
N MET A 167 17.51 14.37 -4.24
CA MET A 167 16.45 15.40 -4.32
C MET A 167 16.82 16.69 -3.53
N TYR A 168 17.58 16.58 -2.45
CA TYR A 168 18.07 17.71 -1.65
C TYR A 168 19.02 18.64 -2.40
N ASN A 169 19.58 18.20 -3.53
CA ASN A 169 20.51 18.99 -4.34
C ASN A 169 19.81 19.70 -5.51
N TYR A 170 18.49 19.52 -5.67
CA TYR A 170 17.69 20.28 -6.61
C TYR A 170 17.08 21.49 -5.91
N ASN A 171 17.19 22.66 -6.53
CA ASN A 171 16.42 23.85 -6.14
C ASN A 171 15.10 23.81 -6.94
N PRO A 172 13.99 23.32 -6.40
CA PRO A 172 12.72 23.37 -7.11
C PRO A 172 12.32 24.85 -7.31
N THR A 173 12.13 25.23 -8.55
CA THR A 173 11.45 26.49 -8.89
C THR A 173 9.96 26.22 -8.86
N TYR A 174 9.23 26.86 -7.94
CA TYR A 174 7.78 26.84 -7.81
C TYR A 174 7.16 27.93 -8.65
#